data_92e97bbdbfe05c84f938974e63ad12e2
#
_entry.id   92e97bbdbfe05c84f938974e63ad12e2
#
_cell.length_a   1.000
_cell.length_b   1.000
_cell.length_c   1.000
_cell.angle_alpha   90.00
_cell.angle_beta   90.00
_cell.angle_gamma   90.00
#
_symmetry.space_group_name_H-M   'P 1'
#
loop_
_entity.id
_entity.type
_entity.pdbx_description
1 polymer ?
#
loop_
_entity_poly.entity_id
_entity_poly.type
_entity_poly.pdbx_seq_one_letter_code
_entity_poly.pdbx_strand_id
1 'polypeptide(L)'
;MAFVKTCFRGVGQKLGLGKSSKNMSLFSVHHSPSTLPLFFSTPSTSTLCRSSNDITIKTIQCRNRIRTTQRLRIVAKSKSNASSSTPTSLLSFLCPLLTLFSARDPSQPRNFTFELASSSLASLSRFAWGQKSISESSLNQEITSELPFSLQLFEFEACPFCRRVREALTELDLSLEVYPCPKGSVRHRELVRRTGGKEQFPFLIDKKNGISMYESGDIVKYLFEQYGEGRSPSLGLLESTIFTGWMPTILRAGRGMTRWVYSRPDPAPGKLELFSYENNPNARIVREALCELELPYVLQNVGEGSRRMKLLLDVSGSKEVPYFIDHNAGFQSGDCATILSYLFETYSTIIL
;
A
#
# COMPACT_ATOMS: atom_id res chain seq x y z
N MET A 1 -37.22 -16.12 -48.81
CA MET A 1 -37.68 -17.40 -48.32
C MET A 1 -37.63 -17.29 -46.81
N ALA A 2 -38.60 -16.86 -46.11
CA ALA A 2 -39.97 -17.35 -45.87
C ALA A 2 -39.97 -18.52 -44.84
N PHE A 3 -40.69 -18.21 -43.75
CA PHE A 3 -41.45 -19.11 -42.88
C PHE A 3 -40.65 -19.85 -41.76
N VAL A 4 -41.10 -19.92 -40.47
CA VAL A 4 -42.45 -20.00 -39.91
C VAL A 4 -42.40 -19.58 -38.42
N LYS A 5 -43.43 -18.80 -38.04
CA LYS A 5 -43.96 -18.57 -36.71
C LYS A 5 -44.67 -19.81 -36.20
N THR A 6 -44.65 -20.12 -34.90
CA THR A 6 -45.86 -20.65 -34.24
C THR A 6 -45.82 -20.32 -32.74
N CYS A 7 -46.81 -19.68 -32.31
CA CYS A 7 -47.55 -19.43 -31.08
C CYS A 7 -48.11 -20.69 -30.42
N PHE A 8 -48.24 -20.68 -29.09
CA PHE A 8 -49.39 -21.14 -28.27
C PHE A 8 -49.14 -20.61 -26.84
N ARG A 9 -49.87 -19.78 -26.25
CA ARG A 9 -51.24 -19.52 -25.75
C ARG A 9 -51.75 -20.61 -24.76
N GLY A 10 -52.15 -20.14 -23.56
CA GLY A 10 -53.21 -20.68 -22.69
C GLY A 10 -52.92 -20.62 -21.24
N VAL A 11 -53.45 -19.64 -20.48
CA VAL A 11 -54.72 -19.63 -19.69
C VAL A 11 -54.56 -20.48 -18.41
N GLY A 12 -54.79 -20.01 -17.20
CA GLY A 12 -55.82 -19.28 -16.52
C GLY A 12 -55.63 -19.19 -15.01
N GLN A 13 -56.02 -18.11 -14.49
CA GLN A 13 -56.85 -17.71 -13.35
C GLN A 13 -57.05 -18.69 -12.17
N LYS A 14 -56.87 -18.17 -10.93
CA LYS A 14 -57.90 -17.73 -9.95
C LYS A 14 -57.27 -17.35 -8.64
N LEU A 15 -57.39 -16.16 -8.16
CA LEU A 15 -58.22 -15.56 -7.13
C LEU A 15 -58.42 -16.40 -5.84
N GLY A 16 -57.98 -15.77 -4.74
CA GLY A 16 -58.33 -16.16 -3.37
C GLY A 16 -58.03 -15.04 -2.38
N LEU A 17 -59.04 -14.16 -2.18
CA LEU A 17 -59.10 -13.17 -1.11
C LEU A 17 -59.25 -13.84 0.26
N GLY A 18 -58.57 -13.35 1.28
CA GLY A 18 -58.78 -13.68 2.67
C GLY A 18 -58.38 -12.55 3.58
N LYS A 19 -59.32 -11.70 3.98
CA LYS A 19 -59.24 -10.70 5.04
C LYS A 19 -59.33 -11.35 6.40
N SER A 20 -58.56 -10.85 7.40
CA SER A 20 -59.00 -10.63 8.82
C SER A 20 -57.76 -10.22 9.60
N SER A 21 -57.62 -9.00 10.05
CA SER A 21 -58.25 -8.26 11.16
C SER A 21 -57.68 -8.61 12.56
N LYS A 22 -57.02 -7.55 13.11
CA LYS A 22 -56.96 -7.14 14.53
C LYS A 22 -56.22 -8.03 15.53
N ASN A 23 -55.16 -7.51 16.18
CA ASN A 23 -55.36 -6.89 17.50
C ASN A 23 -54.13 -6.08 17.95
N MET A 24 -54.45 -4.94 18.42
CA MET A 24 -53.69 -3.91 19.12
C MET A 24 -53.51 -4.37 20.58
N SER A 25 -52.35 -4.25 21.14
CA SER A 25 -52.21 -3.99 22.57
C SER A 25 -51.02 -3.07 22.83
N LEU A 26 -51.36 -1.86 23.18
CA LEU A 26 -50.53 -0.91 23.91
C LEU A 26 -50.16 -1.47 25.29
N PHE A 27 -48.90 -1.37 25.67
CA PHE A 27 -48.55 -1.15 27.06
C PHE A 27 -47.47 -0.08 27.14
N SER A 28 -47.91 1.05 27.62
CA SER A 28 -47.15 2.16 28.18
C SER A 28 -47.06 1.95 29.67
N VAL A 29 -45.92 2.05 30.31
CA VAL A 29 -45.71 2.45 31.72
C VAL A 29 -44.28 2.94 31.88
N HIS A 30 -44.12 4.22 32.04
CA HIS A 30 -43.73 5.06 33.20
C HIS A 30 -42.31 4.85 33.77
N HIS A 31 -41.52 5.92 33.65
CA HIS A 31 -40.95 6.78 34.72
C HIS A 31 -40.15 6.08 35.83
N SER A 32 -39.06 6.51 36.30
CA SER A 32 -38.31 7.75 36.38
C SER A 32 -37.02 7.51 37.21
N PRO A 33 -36.25 8.50 37.56
CA PRO A 33 -34.77 8.39 37.66
C PRO A 33 -34.32 8.28 39.13
N SER A 34 -33.12 7.77 39.34
CA SER A 34 -32.43 7.92 40.63
C SER A 34 -30.93 8.20 40.40
N THR A 35 -30.62 9.42 40.56
CA THR A 35 -29.69 10.06 41.54
C THR A 35 -28.36 9.39 41.79
N LEU A 36 -27.34 10.15 41.44
CA LEU A 36 -25.95 10.08 41.91
C LEU A 36 -25.88 10.11 43.46
N PRO A 37 -24.74 9.67 44.00
CA PRO A 37 -24.01 10.62 44.82
C PRO A 37 -22.53 10.74 44.45
N LEU A 38 -22.12 12.01 44.42
CA LEU A 38 -20.79 12.52 44.58
C LEU A 38 -20.20 12.11 45.95
N PHE A 39 -18.97 11.63 45.96
CA PHE A 39 -18.11 11.70 47.12
C PHE A 39 -16.80 12.38 46.76
N PHE A 40 -16.69 13.60 47.28
CA PHE A 40 -15.45 14.29 47.53
C PHE A 40 -14.75 13.67 48.73
N SER A 41 -13.46 13.49 48.66
CA SER A 41 -12.57 13.54 49.82
C SER A 41 -11.13 13.86 49.38
N THR A 42 -10.68 14.99 49.86
CA THR A 42 -9.32 15.52 49.86
C THR A 42 -8.55 15.00 51.10
N PRO A 43 -7.36 15.46 51.38
CA PRO A 43 -6.14 14.64 51.41
C PRO A 43 -5.62 14.47 52.83
N SER A 44 -4.72 13.55 53.05
CA SER A 44 -3.99 13.43 54.32
C SER A 44 -2.50 13.34 54.10
N THR A 45 -1.90 14.33 54.63
CA THR A 45 -0.53 14.65 55.01
C THR A 45 0.31 13.53 55.65
N SER A 46 1.61 13.57 55.26
CA SER A 46 2.81 13.38 56.05
C SER A 46 3.13 12.00 56.65
N THR A 47 4.33 11.50 56.28
CA THR A 47 5.36 11.24 57.30
C THR A 47 6.75 11.19 56.65
N LEU A 48 7.62 12.04 57.13
CA LEU A 48 9.06 12.09 56.93
C LEU A 48 9.70 10.82 57.51
N CYS A 49 10.57 10.17 56.73
CA CYS A 49 11.68 9.44 57.31
C CYS A 49 12.96 9.81 56.56
N ARG A 50 13.79 10.46 57.31
CA ARG A 50 15.15 10.92 56.99
C ARG A 50 16.09 9.73 57.20
N SER A 51 16.87 9.37 56.19
CA SER A 51 18.13 8.65 56.41
C SER A 51 19.14 9.11 55.38
N SER A 52 20.11 9.78 55.86
CA SER A 52 21.35 10.20 55.21
C SER A 52 22.19 8.99 54.84
N ASN A 53 22.71 8.95 53.63
CA ASN A 53 24.04 8.39 53.38
C ASN A 53 24.65 9.08 52.16
N ASP A 54 25.78 9.71 52.46
CA ASP A 54 26.69 10.36 51.54
C ASP A 54 27.14 9.41 50.42
N ILE A 55 26.95 9.81 49.15
CA ILE A 55 27.72 9.23 48.05
C ILE A 55 28.52 10.34 47.40
N THR A 56 29.82 10.32 47.71
CA THR A 56 30.87 11.14 47.15
C THR A 56 30.90 11.01 45.61
N ILE A 57 30.63 12.10 44.92
CA ILE A 57 30.82 12.19 43.47
C ILE A 57 32.30 12.36 43.19
N LYS A 58 32.97 11.28 42.75
CA LYS A 58 34.31 11.36 42.16
C LYS A 58 34.19 11.86 40.72
N THR A 59 34.57 13.10 40.52
CA THR A 59 34.77 13.69 39.18
C THR A 59 35.96 13.02 38.53
N ILE A 60 35.72 12.19 37.53
CA ILE A 60 36.77 11.64 36.68
C ILE A 60 37.04 12.64 35.55
N GLN A 61 38.11 13.39 35.66
CA GLN A 61 38.69 14.16 34.56
C GLN A 61 39.28 13.20 33.52
N CYS A 62 38.62 13.04 32.39
CA CYS A 62 39.22 12.40 31.23
C CYS A 62 40.18 13.40 30.54
N ARG A 63 41.45 13.20 30.75
CA ARG A 63 42.54 13.84 30.02
C ARG A 63 42.45 13.40 28.53
N ASN A 64 42.25 14.35 27.67
CA ASN A 64 42.40 14.21 26.22
C ASN A 64 43.86 13.84 25.88
N ARG A 65 44.05 12.62 25.44
CA ARG A 65 45.31 12.21 24.81
C ARG A 65 45.06 12.06 23.31
N ILE A 66 45.42 13.09 22.57
CA ILE A 66 45.50 13.07 21.12
C ILE A 66 46.52 12.03 20.70
N ARG A 67 46.09 10.92 20.17
CA ARG A 67 46.94 9.98 19.44
C ARG A 67 46.75 10.21 17.93
N THR A 68 47.75 10.83 17.37
CA THR A 68 48.02 10.90 15.94
C THR A 68 48.24 9.47 15.42
N THR A 69 47.29 8.87 14.75
CA THR A 69 47.48 7.60 14.04
C THR A 69 47.84 7.90 12.60
N GLN A 70 49.08 7.63 12.26
CA GLN A 70 49.59 7.65 10.90
C GLN A 70 48.83 6.65 10.03
N ARG A 71 48.35 7.13 8.89
CA ARG A 71 47.79 6.32 7.82
C ARG A 71 48.88 5.45 7.20
N LEU A 72 48.86 4.17 7.49
CA LEU A 72 49.58 3.17 6.70
C LEU A 72 48.82 2.98 5.37
N ARG A 73 49.42 3.49 4.30
CA ARG A 73 49.03 3.13 2.93
C ARG A 73 49.52 1.72 2.65
N ILE A 74 48.62 0.76 2.64
CA ILE A 74 48.92 -0.56 2.08
C ILE A 74 48.67 -0.46 0.58
N VAL A 75 49.76 -0.36 -0.17
CA VAL A 75 49.75 -0.52 -1.64
C VAL A 75 49.76 -2.03 -1.92
N ALA A 76 48.59 -2.57 -2.18
CA ALA A 76 48.48 -3.94 -2.70
C ALA A 76 48.83 -3.93 -4.20
N LYS A 77 50.03 -4.40 -4.51
CA LYS A 77 50.49 -4.69 -5.85
C LYS A 77 49.92 -6.03 -6.30
N SER A 78 48.85 -6.01 -7.09
CA SER A 78 48.30 -7.26 -7.65
C SER A 78 49.11 -7.57 -8.93
N LYS A 79 49.81 -8.70 -8.89
CA LYS A 79 50.37 -9.36 -10.07
C LYS A 79 49.24 -9.99 -10.88
N SER A 80 49.14 -9.58 -12.13
CA SER A 80 48.37 -10.26 -13.16
C SER A 80 49.02 -11.58 -13.51
N ASN A 81 48.29 -12.68 -13.34
CA ASN A 81 48.55 -13.92 -14.08
C ASN A 81 47.31 -14.33 -14.83
N ALA A 82 47.51 -14.61 -16.08
CA ALA A 82 46.54 -14.88 -17.10
C ALA A 82 45.97 -16.30 -17.02
N SER A 83 44.81 -16.41 -17.68
CA SER A 83 44.18 -17.60 -18.29
C SER A 83 43.45 -18.59 -17.38
N SER A 84 42.13 -18.43 -17.37
CA SER A 84 41.21 -19.55 -17.64
C SER A 84 39.88 -18.93 -18.12
N SER A 85 39.50 -19.33 -19.34
CA SER A 85 38.26 -19.00 -19.99
C SER A 85 37.09 -19.64 -19.26
N THR A 86 36.36 -18.84 -18.47
CA THR A 86 35.05 -19.18 -17.93
C THR A 86 33.98 -18.46 -18.72
N PRO A 87 32.84 -19.07 -19.01
CA PRO A 87 31.80 -18.44 -19.82
C PRO A 87 31.36 -17.15 -19.16
N THR A 88 31.49 -16.05 -19.88
CA THR A 88 30.97 -14.73 -19.48
C THR A 88 29.48 -14.88 -19.19
N SER A 89 29.15 -14.89 -17.91
CA SER A 89 27.78 -14.98 -17.47
C SER A 89 27.00 -13.77 -18.01
N LEU A 90 25.80 -13.98 -18.51
CA LEU A 90 24.87 -12.92 -18.94
C LEU A 90 24.69 -11.83 -17.88
N LEU A 91 25.02 -12.12 -16.63
CA LEU A 91 25.06 -11.18 -15.51
C LEU A 91 26.13 -10.08 -15.66
N SER A 92 27.26 -10.32 -16.37
CA SER A 92 28.26 -9.28 -16.57
C SER A 92 27.83 -8.22 -17.59
N PHE A 93 26.91 -8.56 -18.52
CA PHE A 93 26.28 -7.59 -19.41
C PHE A 93 25.17 -6.76 -18.74
N LEU A 94 24.59 -7.27 -17.65
CA LEU A 94 23.59 -6.56 -16.86
C LEU A 94 24.22 -5.56 -15.88
N CYS A 95 25.50 -5.69 -15.56
CA CYS A 95 26.19 -4.83 -14.62
C CYS A 95 26.18 -3.33 -15.03
N PRO A 96 26.47 -2.95 -16.28
CA PRO A 96 26.34 -1.55 -16.70
C PRO A 96 24.88 -1.06 -16.75
N LEU A 97 23.92 -1.94 -17.00
CA LEU A 97 22.50 -1.58 -16.92
C LEU A 97 22.06 -1.32 -15.47
N LEU A 98 22.59 -2.05 -14.52
CA LEU A 98 22.33 -1.86 -13.10
C LEU A 98 22.95 -0.57 -12.53
N THR A 99 24.04 -0.09 -13.14
CA THR A 99 24.66 1.21 -12.79
C THR A 99 23.92 2.40 -13.41
N LEU A 100 23.19 2.21 -14.52
CA LEU A 100 22.31 3.21 -15.11
C LEU A 100 21.07 3.49 -14.24
N PHE A 101 20.62 2.51 -13.52
CA PHE A 101 19.71 2.75 -12.42
C PHE A 101 20.58 3.27 -11.28
N SER A 102 20.59 4.55 -10.97
CA SER A 102 21.20 5.13 -9.74
C SER A 102 20.54 4.51 -8.49
N ALA A 103 20.38 3.21 -8.55
CA ALA A 103 19.37 2.40 -7.94
C ALA A 103 19.62 2.14 -6.46
N ARG A 104 20.69 2.69 -5.89
CA ARG A 104 21.02 2.43 -4.48
C ARG A 104 20.79 3.63 -3.59
N ASP A 105 20.71 4.82 -4.14
CA ASP A 105 20.45 6.04 -3.38
C ASP A 105 19.28 6.82 -4.02
N PRO A 106 18.07 6.69 -3.47
CA PRO A 106 16.91 7.42 -3.95
C PRO A 106 17.00 8.93 -3.85
N SER A 107 17.92 9.47 -3.04
CA SER A 107 18.14 10.91 -2.90
C SER A 107 18.96 11.52 -4.03
N GLN A 108 19.66 10.70 -4.83
CA GLN A 108 20.44 11.20 -5.95
C GLN A 108 19.55 11.72 -7.09
N PRO A 109 19.98 12.75 -7.84
CA PRO A 109 19.24 13.25 -8.98
C PRO A 109 18.93 12.12 -9.95
N ARG A 110 17.64 11.81 -10.12
CA ARG A 110 17.21 10.73 -11.00
C ARG A 110 17.12 11.22 -12.43
N ASN A 111 17.59 10.41 -13.36
CA ASN A 111 17.23 10.62 -14.76
C ASN A 111 15.75 10.23 -14.95
N PHE A 112 14.85 11.19 -14.76
CA PHE A 112 13.42 10.97 -14.80
C PHE A 112 12.94 10.37 -16.14
N THR A 113 13.58 10.74 -17.25
CA THR A 113 13.26 10.18 -18.57
C THR A 113 13.51 8.67 -18.60
N PHE A 114 14.63 8.22 -18.03
CA PHE A 114 14.94 6.79 -17.94
C PHE A 114 14.04 6.05 -16.96
N GLU A 115 13.74 6.65 -15.82
CA GLU A 115 12.78 6.11 -14.83
C GLU A 115 11.40 5.91 -15.48
N LEU A 116 10.91 6.92 -16.19
CA LEU A 116 9.64 6.86 -16.89
C LEU A 116 9.65 5.82 -18.03
N ALA A 117 10.70 5.78 -18.83
CA ALA A 117 10.82 4.82 -19.93
C ALA A 117 10.80 3.37 -19.41
N SER A 118 11.60 3.05 -18.39
CA SER A 118 11.63 1.71 -17.81
C SER A 118 10.31 1.34 -17.11
N SER A 119 9.67 2.31 -16.46
CA SER A 119 8.33 2.11 -15.86
C SER A 119 7.25 1.90 -16.91
N SER A 120 7.32 2.61 -18.04
CA SER A 120 6.40 2.42 -19.17
C SER A 120 6.56 1.04 -19.80
N LEU A 121 7.78 0.56 -20.00
CA LEU A 121 8.04 -0.80 -20.46
C LEU A 121 7.51 -1.85 -19.48
N ALA A 122 7.68 -1.61 -18.19
CA ALA A 122 7.11 -2.44 -17.13
C ALA A 122 5.57 -2.48 -17.19
N SER A 123 4.93 -1.37 -17.48
CA SER A 123 3.48 -1.28 -17.67
C SER A 123 3.03 -2.02 -18.94
N LEU A 124 3.75 -1.87 -20.05
CA LEU A 124 3.46 -2.59 -21.29
C LEU A 124 3.54 -4.11 -21.11
N SER A 125 4.44 -4.62 -20.30
CA SER A 125 4.56 -6.05 -20.04
C SER A 125 3.33 -6.65 -19.32
N ARG A 126 2.48 -5.79 -18.73
CA ARG A 126 1.23 -6.13 -18.02
C ARG A 126 0.01 -5.38 -18.57
N PHE A 127 0.06 -4.97 -19.83
CA PHE A 127 -0.94 -4.08 -20.44
C PHE A 127 -2.39 -4.58 -20.33
N ALA A 128 -2.62 -5.89 -20.34
CA ALA A 128 -3.95 -6.45 -20.26
C ALA A 128 -4.64 -6.28 -18.88
N TRP A 129 -3.85 -6.02 -17.81
CA TRP A 129 -4.36 -5.99 -16.44
C TRP A 129 -3.97 -4.70 -15.70
N GLY A 130 -4.77 -4.34 -14.69
CA GLY A 130 -4.46 -3.24 -13.79
C GLY A 130 -4.62 -1.83 -14.38
N GLN A 131 -5.37 -1.69 -15.48
CA GLN A 131 -5.69 -0.41 -16.11
C GLN A 131 -7.17 -0.06 -16.03
N LYS A 132 -8.04 -1.03 -16.28
CA LYS A 132 -9.49 -0.84 -16.37
C LYS A 132 -10.19 -1.30 -15.11
N SER A 133 -11.23 -0.57 -14.74
CA SER A 133 -12.17 -0.93 -13.67
C SER A 133 -13.48 -1.41 -14.29
N ILE A 134 -13.96 -2.57 -13.84
CA ILE A 134 -15.20 -3.19 -14.37
C ILE A 134 -16.40 -2.70 -13.54
N SER A 135 -16.55 -1.42 -13.38
CA SER A 135 -17.65 -0.87 -12.58
C SER A 135 -18.79 -0.40 -13.49
N GLU A 136 -19.54 -1.34 -14.04
CA GLU A 136 -20.73 -1.01 -14.87
C GLU A 136 -22.03 -0.78 -14.09
N SER A 137 -22.07 -1.03 -12.80
CA SER A 137 -23.32 -0.98 -12.05
C SER A 137 -23.57 0.34 -11.35
N SER A 138 -24.68 0.96 -11.75
CA SER A 138 -25.43 2.01 -11.06
C SER A 138 -24.71 3.32 -10.80
N LEU A 139 -24.83 4.22 -11.72
CA LEU A 139 -24.47 5.65 -11.68
C LEU A 139 -25.04 6.43 -10.47
N ASN A 140 -25.81 5.82 -9.59
CA ASN A 140 -26.58 6.49 -8.55
C ASN A 140 -26.11 6.22 -7.12
N GLN A 141 -25.04 5.46 -6.91
CA GLN A 141 -24.48 5.30 -5.56
C GLN A 141 -23.40 6.36 -5.38
N GLU A 142 -23.72 7.41 -4.64
CA GLU A 142 -22.72 8.39 -4.20
C GLU A 142 -21.62 7.64 -3.47
N ILE A 143 -20.39 7.74 -4.01
CA ILE A 143 -19.20 7.26 -3.32
C ILE A 143 -18.92 8.27 -2.22
N THR A 144 -19.54 8.06 -1.07
CA THR A 144 -19.06 8.65 0.16
C THR A 144 -17.65 8.13 0.39
N SER A 145 -16.72 9.03 0.66
CA SER A 145 -15.38 8.70 1.14
C SER A 145 -15.51 8.08 2.53
N GLU A 146 -16.06 6.83 2.60
CA GLU A 146 -16.23 6.12 3.84
C GLU A 146 -14.87 5.70 4.38
N LEU A 147 -14.26 6.54 5.18
CA LEU A 147 -13.22 6.19 6.13
C LEU A 147 -13.88 5.64 7.40
N PRO A 148 -13.36 4.56 8.00
CA PRO A 148 -12.12 3.86 7.65
C PRO A 148 -12.33 2.74 6.61
N PHE A 149 -11.39 2.61 5.68
CA PHE A 149 -11.40 1.50 4.73
C PHE A 149 -11.36 0.15 5.45
N SER A 150 -12.19 -0.77 5.01
CA SER A 150 -12.26 -2.13 5.60
C SER A 150 -11.10 -3.01 5.16
N LEU A 151 -10.55 -2.78 3.98
CA LEU A 151 -9.46 -3.56 3.41
C LEU A 151 -8.10 -2.99 3.75
N GLN A 152 -7.18 -3.86 4.16
CA GLN A 152 -5.77 -3.55 4.40
C GLN A 152 -4.90 -4.54 3.64
N LEU A 153 -3.95 -4.03 2.86
CA LEU A 153 -3.01 -4.85 2.10
C LEU A 153 -1.58 -4.60 2.61
N PHE A 154 -0.94 -5.66 3.06
CA PHE A 154 0.48 -5.68 3.42
C PHE A 154 1.25 -6.27 2.25
N GLU A 155 2.15 -5.47 1.68
CA GLU A 155 2.81 -5.81 0.42
C GLU A 155 4.15 -5.10 0.24
N PHE A 156 4.88 -5.40 -0.85
CA PHE A 156 5.96 -4.56 -1.36
C PHE A 156 5.88 -4.42 -2.88
N GLU A 157 6.23 -3.23 -3.40
CA GLU A 157 5.92 -2.86 -4.80
C GLU A 157 6.55 -3.81 -5.83
N ALA A 158 7.79 -4.26 -5.62
CA ALA A 158 8.49 -5.15 -6.54
C ALA A 158 7.95 -6.59 -6.58
N CYS A 159 7.03 -6.97 -5.69
CA CYS A 159 6.53 -8.33 -5.59
C CYS A 159 5.55 -8.66 -6.73
N PRO A 160 5.80 -9.68 -7.56
CA PRO A 160 4.89 -10.05 -8.64
C PRO A 160 3.54 -10.59 -8.14
N PHE A 161 3.53 -11.27 -7.00
CA PHE A 161 2.31 -11.79 -6.37
C PHE A 161 1.47 -10.67 -5.75
N CYS A 162 2.12 -9.65 -5.18
CA CYS A 162 1.44 -8.46 -4.68
C CYS A 162 0.82 -7.67 -5.84
N ARG A 163 1.53 -7.54 -6.96
CA ARG A 163 1.04 -6.89 -8.18
C ARG A 163 -0.25 -7.52 -8.68
N ARG A 164 -0.33 -8.86 -8.71
CA ARG A 164 -1.56 -9.57 -9.09
C ARG A 164 -2.76 -9.12 -8.25
N VAL A 165 -2.57 -8.93 -6.95
CA VAL A 165 -3.65 -8.46 -6.07
C VAL A 165 -4.02 -7.01 -6.39
N ARG A 166 -3.03 -6.13 -6.63
CA ARG A 166 -3.30 -4.74 -7.02
C ARG A 166 -3.99 -4.62 -8.39
N GLU A 167 -3.66 -5.50 -9.33
CA GLU A 167 -4.36 -5.60 -10.62
C GLU A 167 -5.84 -5.96 -10.41
N ALA A 168 -6.13 -6.95 -9.56
CA ALA A 168 -7.50 -7.31 -9.19
C ALA A 168 -8.25 -6.19 -8.45
N LEU A 169 -7.58 -5.48 -7.55
CA LEU A 169 -8.16 -4.34 -6.84
C LEU A 169 -8.49 -3.17 -7.79
N THR A 170 -7.66 -2.95 -8.81
CA THR A 170 -7.95 -1.97 -9.86
C THR A 170 -9.16 -2.40 -10.70
N GLU A 171 -9.23 -3.68 -11.10
CA GLU A 171 -10.33 -4.25 -11.86
C GLU A 171 -11.66 -4.14 -11.11
N LEU A 172 -11.65 -4.38 -9.80
CA LEU A 172 -12.83 -4.29 -8.93
C LEU A 172 -13.14 -2.87 -8.44
N ASP A 173 -12.37 -1.86 -8.83
CA ASP A 173 -12.51 -0.46 -8.36
C ASP A 173 -12.50 -0.34 -6.82
N LEU A 174 -11.64 -1.11 -6.14
CA LEU A 174 -11.56 -1.14 -4.69
C LEU A 174 -10.45 -0.23 -4.18
N SER A 175 -10.79 0.64 -3.22
CA SER A 175 -9.82 1.45 -2.47
C SER A 175 -9.53 0.82 -1.12
N LEU A 176 -8.30 0.99 -0.63
CA LEU A 176 -7.84 0.30 0.56
C LEU A 176 -6.65 1.01 1.23
N GLU A 177 -6.33 0.56 2.43
CA GLU A 177 -5.11 0.94 3.11
C GLU A 177 -3.96 0.03 2.69
N VAL A 178 -2.88 0.60 2.20
CA VAL A 178 -1.64 -0.13 1.86
C VAL A 178 -0.60 0.07 2.93
N TYR A 179 -0.02 -1.03 3.40
CA TYR A 179 1.06 -1.07 4.37
C TYR A 179 2.30 -1.66 3.72
N PRO A 180 3.24 -0.82 3.25
CA PRO A 180 4.46 -1.28 2.60
C PRO A 180 5.32 -2.13 3.53
N CYS A 181 5.78 -3.27 3.00
CA CYS A 181 6.59 -4.26 3.70
C CYS A 181 7.90 -4.54 2.94
N PRO A 182 8.75 -3.55 2.65
CA PRO A 182 10.01 -3.78 1.96
C PRO A 182 10.95 -4.67 2.79
N LYS A 183 11.94 -5.29 2.14
CA LYS A 183 13.01 -5.98 2.87
C LYS A 183 13.74 -4.98 3.76
N GLY A 184 13.92 -5.31 5.04
CA GLY A 184 14.43 -4.38 6.05
C GLY A 184 13.37 -3.48 6.69
N SER A 185 12.07 -3.79 6.48
CA SER A 185 10.96 -3.13 7.19
C SER A 185 11.16 -3.19 8.69
N VAL A 186 10.94 -2.07 9.36
CA VAL A 186 11.09 -1.96 10.83
C VAL A 186 9.75 -2.00 11.56
N ARG A 187 8.63 -1.91 10.80
CA ARG A 187 7.28 -1.80 11.35
C ARG A 187 6.34 -2.88 10.83
N HIS A 188 6.08 -2.89 9.54
CA HIS A 188 4.94 -3.61 8.99
C HIS A 188 5.17 -5.11 8.86
N ARG A 189 6.40 -5.58 8.62
CA ARG A 189 6.70 -7.03 8.58
C ARG A 189 6.49 -7.69 9.93
N GLU A 190 6.88 -7.01 11.03
CA GLU A 190 6.63 -7.50 12.37
C GLU A 190 5.13 -7.57 12.68
N LEU A 191 4.37 -6.56 12.24
CA LEU A 191 2.91 -6.56 12.38
C LEU A 191 2.28 -7.76 11.65
N VAL A 192 2.72 -8.06 10.42
CA VAL A 192 2.24 -9.22 9.66
C VAL A 192 2.54 -10.53 10.40
N ARG A 193 3.77 -10.69 10.95
CA ARG A 193 4.12 -11.87 11.75
C ARG A 193 3.23 -12.05 12.97
N ARG A 194 2.94 -10.96 13.68
CA ARG A 194 2.08 -11.00 14.89
C ARG A 194 0.63 -11.30 14.56
N THR A 195 0.11 -10.72 13.48
CA THR A 195 -1.31 -10.85 13.10
C THR A 195 -1.59 -12.15 12.36
N GLY A 196 -0.74 -12.52 11.41
CA GLY A 196 -0.97 -13.65 10.52
C GLY A 196 -0.09 -14.87 10.81
N GLY A 197 0.85 -14.78 11.75
CA GLY A 197 1.75 -15.89 12.15
C GLY A 197 2.89 -16.17 11.18
N LYS A 198 2.93 -15.54 10.00
CA LYS A 198 3.97 -15.76 8.96
C LYS A 198 4.40 -14.43 8.37
N GLU A 199 5.66 -14.36 7.91
CA GLU A 199 6.14 -13.23 7.11
C GLU A 199 6.09 -13.61 5.62
N GLN A 200 4.91 -13.50 5.04
CA GLN A 200 4.63 -13.83 3.65
C GLN A 200 3.79 -12.72 3.01
N PHE A 201 4.00 -12.45 1.73
CA PHE A 201 3.32 -11.36 1.01
C PHE A 201 2.81 -11.83 -0.36
N PRO A 202 1.65 -11.31 -0.79
CA PRO A 202 0.76 -10.35 -0.10
C PRO A 202 0.06 -10.96 1.12
N PHE A 203 -0.33 -10.10 2.08
CA PHE A 203 -1.21 -10.43 3.18
C PHE A 203 -2.37 -9.44 3.21
N LEU A 204 -3.59 -9.94 3.11
CA LEU A 204 -4.83 -9.14 3.12
C LEU A 204 -5.53 -9.30 4.46
N ILE A 205 -6.03 -8.18 4.97
CA ILE A 205 -6.99 -8.15 6.09
C ILE A 205 -8.25 -7.45 5.59
N ASP A 206 -9.38 -8.12 5.73
CA ASP A 206 -10.72 -7.54 5.55
C ASP A 206 -11.40 -7.42 6.90
N LYS A 207 -11.41 -6.21 7.43
CA LYS A 207 -12.00 -5.89 8.74
C LYS A 207 -13.51 -6.04 8.74
N LYS A 208 -14.18 -5.80 7.62
CA LYS A 208 -15.63 -5.89 7.48
C LYS A 208 -16.11 -7.33 7.68
N ASN A 209 -15.37 -8.26 7.09
CA ASN A 209 -15.72 -9.68 7.14
C ASN A 209 -14.91 -10.46 8.19
N GLY A 210 -13.98 -9.82 8.91
CA GLY A 210 -13.12 -10.46 9.91
C GLY A 210 -12.15 -11.48 9.32
N ILE A 211 -11.79 -11.34 8.05
CA ILE A 211 -10.93 -12.27 7.31
C ILE A 211 -9.51 -11.75 7.25
N SER A 212 -8.54 -12.64 7.43
CA SER A 212 -7.14 -12.39 7.12
C SER A 212 -6.56 -13.56 6.34
N MET A 213 -5.83 -13.28 5.26
CA MET A 213 -5.38 -14.34 4.36
C MET A 213 -4.11 -14.00 3.62
N TYR A 214 -3.40 -15.07 3.27
CA TYR A 214 -2.24 -15.07 2.39
C TYR A 214 -2.61 -15.64 1.02
N GLU A 215 -1.61 -15.86 0.18
CA GLU A 215 -1.71 -16.44 -1.16
C GLU A 215 -2.48 -15.55 -2.15
N SER A 216 -1.71 -14.96 -3.05
CA SER A 216 -2.27 -13.97 -4.01
C SER A 216 -3.41 -14.52 -4.87
N GLY A 217 -3.37 -15.82 -5.20
CA GLY A 217 -4.44 -16.47 -5.96
C GLY A 217 -5.74 -16.57 -5.17
N ASP A 218 -5.63 -16.91 -3.90
CA ASP A 218 -6.80 -17.05 -3.02
C ASP A 218 -7.35 -15.67 -2.61
N ILE A 219 -6.45 -14.68 -2.40
CA ILE A 219 -6.86 -13.28 -2.19
C ILE A 219 -7.66 -12.77 -3.39
N VAL A 220 -7.19 -12.99 -4.63
CA VAL A 220 -7.91 -12.54 -5.82
C VAL A 220 -9.28 -13.22 -5.92
N LYS A 221 -9.37 -14.53 -5.73
CA LYS A 221 -10.66 -15.25 -5.72
C LYS A 221 -11.61 -14.67 -4.67
N TYR A 222 -11.13 -14.51 -3.44
CA TYR A 222 -11.89 -13.91 -2.35
C TYR A 222 -12.42 -12.51 -2.69
N LEU A 223 -11.57 -11.63 -3.24
CA LEU A 223 -11.97 -10.28 -3.63
C LEU A 223 -13.09 -10.30 -4.68
N PHE A 224 -12.99 -11.17 -5.68
CA PHE A 224 -14.05 -11.31 -6.68
C PHE A 224 -15.33 -11.93 -6.14
N GLU A 225 -15.24 -12.90 -5.24
CA GLU A 225 -16.40 -13.51 -4.56
C GLU A 225 -17.14 -12.51 -3.67
N GLN A 226 -16.42 -11.68 -2.92
CA GLN A 226 -17.01 -10.75 -1.95
C GLN A 226 -17.43 -9.40 -2.57
N TYR A 227 -16.68 -8.92 -3.55
CA TYR A 227 -16.81 -7.55 -4.09
C TYR A 227 -17.03 -7.52 -5.60
N GLY A 228 -16.97 -8.65 -6.28
CA GLY A 228 -17.09 -8.74 -7.73
C GLY A 228 -18.51 -8.86 -8.25
N GLU A 229 -19.53 -8.90 -7.40
CA GLU A 229 -20.94 -8.99 -7.82
C GLU A 229 -21.19 -10.18 -8.78
N GLY A 230 -20.58 -11.33 -8.52
CA GLY A 230 -20.70 -12.54 -9.34
C GLY A 230 -19.77 -12.58 -10.57
N ARG A 231 -18.87 -11.62 -10.69
CA ARG A 231 -17.86 -11.60 -11.77
C ARG A 231 -16.68 -12.49 -11.43
N SER A 232 -15.97 -12.93 -12.45
CA SER A 232 -14.71 -13.65 -12.33
C SER A 232 -13.54 -12.74 -12.72
N PRO A 233 -12.32 -13.00 -12.22
CA PRO A 233 -11.13 -12.27 -12.66
C PRO A 233 -10.96 -12.32 -14.18
N SER A 234 -10.42 -11.24 -14.74
CA SER A 234 -10.10 -11.18 -16.17
C SER A 234 -9.22 -12.36 -16.59
N LEU A 235 -9.45 -12.86 -17.79
CA LEU A 235 -8.75 -14.00 -18.34
C LEU A 235 -7.23 -13.82 -18.24
N GLY A 236 -6.54 -14.82 -17.70
CA GLY A 236 -5.09 -14.84 -17.60
C GLY A 236 -4.51 -14.03 -16.41
N LEU A 237 -5.32 -13.32 -15.62
CA LEU A 237 -4.82 -12.59 -14.46
C LEU A 237 -4.11 -13.50 -13.47
N LEU A 238 -4.66 -14.67 -13.20
CA LEU A 238 -4.08 -15.63 -12.25
C LEU A 238 -2.87 -16.35 -12.85
N GLU A 239 -2.96 -16.80 -14.08
CA GLU A 239 -1.97 -17.65 -14.74
C GLU A 239 -0.75 -16.85 -15.20
N SER A 240 -0.96 -15.64 -15.71
CA SER A 240 0.11 -14.81 -16.29
C SER A 240 1.17 -14.36 -15.29
N THR A 241 0.88 -14.39 -13.98
CA THR A 241 1.83 -13.95 -12.94
C THR A 241 3.11 -14.78 -12.97
N ILE A 242 3.02 -16.08 -13.29
CA ILE A 242 4.19 -16.97 -13.38
C ILE A 242 5.10 -16.55 -14.55
N PHE A 243 4.54 -16.09 -15.66
CA PHE A 243 5.28 -15.79 -16.89
C PHE A 243 5.72 -14.33 -16.98
N THR A 244 4.78 -13.40 -16.81
CA THR A 244 5.03 -11.96 -17.04
C THR A 244 5.06 -11.12 -15.78
N GLY A 245 4.61 -11.64 -14.64
CA GLY A 245 4.57 -10.92 -13.37
C GLY A 245 5.93 -10.44 -12.86
N TRP A 246 7.02 -11.14 -13.23
CA TRP A 246 8.40 -10.78 -12.87
C TRP A 246 8.99 -9.67 -13.75
N MET A 247 8.45 -9.47 -14.96
CA MET A 247 9.01 -8.51 -15.92
C MET A 247 9.10 -7.08 -15.35
N PRO A 248 8.05 -6.52 -14.70
CA PRO A 248 8.18 -5.20 -14.10
C PRO A 248 9.26 -5.12 -13.03
N THR A 249 9.42 -6.15 -12.21
CA THR A 249 10.46 -6.21 -11.17
C THR A 249 11.87 -6.16 -11.79
N ILE A 250 12.09 -6.89 -12.88
CA ILE A 250 13.37 -6.91 -13.60
C ILE A 250 13.61 -5.56 -14.28
N LEU A 251 12.63 -5.06 -15.04
CA LEU A 251 12.71 -3.78 -15.75
C LEU A 251 12.91 -2.58 -14.83
N ARG A 252 12.44 -2.68 -13.59
CA ARG A 252 12.62 -1.67 -12.55
C ARG A 252 13.78 -1.97 -11.60
N ALA A 253 14.64 -2.97 -11.91
CA ALA A 253 15.78 -3.38 -11.10
C ALA A 253 15.45 -3.59 -9.60
N GLY A 254 14.23 -4.07 -9.31
CA GLY A 254 13.77 -4.34 -7.94
C GLY A 254 13.46 -3.08 -7.12
N ARG A 255 13.16 -1.94 -7.74
CA ARG A 255 12.68 -0.74 -7.03
C ARG A 255 11.44 -1.08 -6.20
N GLY A 256 11.36 -0.51 -4.98
CA GLY A 256 10.31 -0.86 -4.02
C GLY A 256 10.44 -2.24 -3.39
N MET A 257 11.61 -2.90 -3.46
CA MET A 257 11.88 -4.18 -2.79
C MET A 257 12.48 -4.00 -1.40
N THR A 258 13.35 -3.01 -1.24
CA THR A 258 14.18 -2.83 -0.03
C THR A 258 13.91 -1.47 0.58
N ARG A 259 13.78 -1.43 1.90
CA ARG A 259 13.67 -0.18 2.64
C ARG A 259 14.95 0.64 2.47
N TRP A 260 14.78 1.92 2.22
CA TRP A 260 15.91 2.85 2.15
C TRP A 260 16.48 3.10 3.54
N VAL A 261 17.79 3.07 3.66
CA VAL A 261 18.50 3.12 4.95
C VAL A 261 18.26 4.43 5.70
N TYR A 262 18.05 5.52 4.97
CA TYR A 262 17.79 6.85 5.54
C TYR A 262 16.29 7.18 5.65
N SER A 263 15.38 6.24 5.43
CA SER A 263 13.97 6.48 5.69
C SER A 263 13.74 6.68 7.19
N ARG A 264 12.85 7.61 7.56
CA ARG A 264 12.53 7.86 8.96
C ARG A 264 11.98 6.60 9.63
N PRO A 265 12.39 6.31 10.88
CA PRO A 265 11.83 5.20 11.64
C PRO A 265 10.37 5.45 12.05
N ASP A 266 10.01 6.74 12.27
CA ASP A 266 8.67 7.13 12.70
C ASP A 266 7.72 7.20 11.50
N PRO A 267 6.47 6.71 11.66
CA PRO A 267 5.45 6.82 10.62
C PRO A 267 5.00 8.29 10.46
N ALA A 268 4.39 8.60 9.32
CA ALA A 268 3.62 9.84 9.18
C ALA A 268 2.50 9.86 10.23
N PRO A 269 2.20 11.02 10.86
CA PRO A 269 1.15 11.13 11.89
C PRO A 269 -0.23 10.67 11.42
N GLY A 270 -0.62 11.05 10.20
CA GLY A 270 -1.82 10.61 9.50
C GLY A 270 -1.47 9.86 8.22
N LYS A 271 -2.47 9.20 7.64
CA LYS A 271 -2.28 8.46 6.40
C LYS A 271 -2.12 9.40 5.22
N LEU A 272 -1.19 9.05 4.36
CA LEU A 272 -1.02 9.64 3.04
C LEU A 272 -2.11 9.10 2.11
N GLU A 273 -2.44 9.81 1.05
CA GLU A 273 -3.44 9.39 0.07
C GLU A 273 -2.86 9.44 -1.34
N LEU A 274 -3.11 8.42 -2.12
CA LEU A 274 -2.64 8.30 -3.50
C LEU A 274 -3.77 7.86 -4.42
N PHE A 275 -4.16 8.71 -5.36
CA PHE A 275 -5.02 8.36 -6.48
C PHE A 275 -4.17 7.75 -7.59
N SER A 276 -4.50 6.51 -7.94
CA SER A 276 -3.67 5.72 -8.85
C SER A 276 -4.43 4.52 -9.38
N TYR A 277 -3.88 3.86 -10.39
CA TYR A 277 -4.21 2.48 -10.76
C TYR A 277 -2.91 1.70 -11.03
N GLU A 278 -2.97 0.37 -10.96
CA GLU A 278 -1.75 -0.45 -10.91
C GLU A 278 -0.84 -0.23 -12.11
N ASN A 279 -1.40 -0.15 -13.31
CA ASN A 279 -0.58 -0.14 -14.53
C ASN A 279 -0.16 1.27 -15.01
N ASN A 280 -0.36 2.31 -14.18
CA ASN A 280 0.14 3.65 -14.49
C ASN A 280 1.64 3.76 -14.22
N PRO A 281 2.49 4.17 -15.21
CA PRO A 281 3.94 4.21 -15.05
C PRO A 281 4.43 5.27 -14.05
N ASN A 282 3.83 6.46 -14.03
CA ASN A 282 4.18 7.53 -13.08
C ASN A 282 3.79 7.16 -11.65
N ALA A 283 2.58 6.63 -11.48
CA ALA A 283 2.09 6.20 -10.18
C ALA A 283 2.92 5.05 -9.60
N ARG A 284 3.43 4.13 -10.44
CA ARG A 284 4.37 3.09 -10.02
C ARG A 284 5.62 3.67 -9.37
N ILE A 285 6.23 4.69 -9.96
CA ILE A 285 7.42 5.34 -9.41
C ILE A 285 7.14 5.96 -8.04
N VAL A 286 5.96 6.55 -7.85
CA VAL A 286 5.52 7.06 -6.54
C VAL A 286 5.31 5.92 -5.53
N ARG A 287 4.66 4.80 -5.93
CA ARG A 287 4.48 3.64 -5.03
C ARG A 287 5.81 2.99 -4.65
N GLU A 288 6.80 2.93 -5.57
CA GLU A 288 8.16 2.48 -5.27
C GLU A 288 8.78 3.33 -4.15
N ALA A 289 8.66 4.67 -4.23
CA ALA A 289 9.17 5.58 -3.21
C ALA A 289 8.45 5.40 -1.86
N LEU A 290 7.12 5.31 -1.86
CA LEU A 290 6.33 5.04 -0.65
C LEU A 290 6.75 3.71 -0.01
N CYS A 291 7.04 2.70 -0.82
CA CYS A 291 7.50 1.41 -0.33
C CYS A 291 8.94 1.48 0.23
N GLU A 292 9.86 2.14 -0.45
CA GLU A 292 11.25 2.33 -0.01
C GLU A 292 11.33 3.15 1.29
N LEU A 293 10.42 4.10 1.50
CA LEU A 293 10.29 4.89 2.71
C LEU A 293 9.43 4.20 3.80
N GLU A 294 8.82 3.06 3.50
CA GLU A 294 7.91 2.32 4.37
C GLU A 294 6.73 3.16 4.87
N LEU A 295 6.15 3.99 4.00
CA LEU A 295 5.07 4.91 4.33
C LEU A 295 3.71 4.26 4.04
N PRO A 296 2.84 4.09 5.04
CA PRO A 296 1.48 3.60 4.82
C PRO A 296 0.64 4.69 4.14
N TYR A 297 -0.23 4.26 3.22
CA TYR A 297 -1.08 5.18 2.48
C TYR A 297 -2.44 4.56 2.14
N VAL A 298 -3.40 5.43 1.87
CA VAL A 298 -4.68 5.06 1.27
C VAL A 298 -4.51 5.06 -0.25
N LEU A 299 -4.77 3.92 -0.86
CA LEU A 299 -4.85 3.81 -2.32
C LEU A 299 -6.28 4.06 -2.76
N GLN A 300 -6.51 5.16 -3.47
CA GLN A 300 -7.74 5.43 -4.20
C GLN A 300 -7.59 4.91 -5.62
N ASN A 301 -8.20 3.76 -5.91
CA ASN A 301 -8.19 3.22 -7.27
C ASN A 301 -9.04 4.08 -8.20
N VAL A 302 -8.44 4.53 -9.29
CA VAL A 302 -9.05 5.36 -10.33
C VAL A 302 -8.66 4.86 -11.72
N GLY A 303 -8.82 3.54 -11.94
CA GLY A 303 -8.65 2.93 -13.25
C GLY A 303 -9.63 3.49 -14.28
N GLU A 304 -9.41 3.17 -15.56
CA GLU A 304 -10.33 3.53 -16.63
C GLU A 304 -11.72 2.94 -16.36
N GLY A 305 -12.75 3.78 -16.29
CA GLY A 305 -14.11 3.38 -15.92
C GLY A 305 -14.41 3.44 -14.42
N SER A 306 -13.46 3.86 -13.57
CA SER A 306 -13.67 4.01 -12.13
C SER A 306 -14.70 5.07 -11.79
N ARG A 307 -15.59 4.76 -10.86
CA ARG A 307 -16.54 5.73 -10.28
C ARG A 307 -15.83 6.84 -9.50
N ARG A 308 -14.63 6.56 -8.94
CA ARG A 308 -13.83 7.54 -8.18
C ARG A 308 -13.13 8.57 -9.05
N MET A 309 -13.20 8.45 -10.37
CA MET A 309 -12.67 9.46 -11.29
C MET A 309 -13.32 10.85 -11.06
N LYS A 310 -14.60 10.88 -10.64
CA LYS A 310 -15.26 12.13 -10.26
C LYS A 310 -14.63 12.72 -9.00
N LEU A 311 -14.37 11.90 -7.97
CA LEU A 311 -13.71 12.34 -6.74
C LEU A 311 -12.32 12.91 -7.05
N LEU A 312 -11.54 12.24 -7.89
CA LEU A 312 -10.24 12.75 -8.32
C LEU A 312 -10.39 14.11 -9.01
N LEU A 313 -11.34 14.27 -9.92
CA LEU A 313 -11.59 15.53 -10.62
C LEU A 313 -11.98 16.65 -9.65
N ASP A 314 -12.84 16.36 -8.68
CA ASP A 314 -13.31 17.33 -7.68
C ASP A 314 -12.16 17.81 -6.76
N VAL A 315 -11.22 16.92 -6.43
CA VAL A 315 -10.08 17.22 -5.54
C VAL A 315 -8.90 17.86 -6.29
N SER A 316 -8.57 17.35 -7.48
CA SER A 316 -7.36 17.76 -8.22
C SER A 316 -7.62 18.73 -9.35
N GLY A 317 -8.87 18.87 -9.80
CA GLY A 317 -9.23 19.59 -11.04
C GLY A 317 -8.82 18.86 -12.33
N SER A 318 -8.26 17.65 -12.26
CA SER A 318 -7.78 16.86 -13.39
C SER A 318 -8.14 15.38 -13.22
N LYS A 319 -8.12 14.64 -14.31
CA LYS A 319 -8.26 13.17 -14.33
C LYS A 319 -6.91 12.45 -14.38
N GLU A 320 -5.82 13.20 -14.31
CA GLU A 320 -4.48 12.65 -14.43
C GLU A 320 -4.01 12.02 -13.13
N VAL A 321 -3.26 10.93 -13.25
CA VAL A 321 -2.65 10.21 -12.13
C VAL A 321 -1.14 10.03 -12.39
N PRO A 322 -0.34 9.99 -11.31
CA PRO A 322 -0.70 9.97 -9.89
C PRO A 322 -1.22 11.32 -9.40
N TYR A 323 -2.09 11.32 -8.39
CA TYR A 323 -2.35 12.48 -7.56
C TYR A 323 -2.14 12.10 -6.10
N PHE A 324 -1.30 12.85 -5.42
CA PHE A 324 -0.84 12.52 -4.07
C PHE A 324 -1.23 13.64 -3.10
N ILE A 325 -1.69 13.25 -1.91
CA ILE A 325 -2.07 14.18 -0.84
C ILE A 325 -1.42 13.74 0.46
N ASP A 326 -0.77 14.68 1.11
CA ASP A 326 -0.33 14.56 2.50
C ASP A 326 -1.10 15.56 3.36
N HIS A 327 -2.11 15.06 4.04
CA HIS A 327 -2.94 15.88 4.94
C HIS A 327 -2.17 16.39 6.17
N ASN A 328 -1.02 15.77 6.53
CA ASN A 328 -0.23 16.19 7.69
C ASN A 328 0.49 17.53 7.45
N ALA A 329 0.91 17.75 6.21
CA ALA A 329 1.67 18.93 5.81
C ALA A 329 0.87 19.87 4.89
N GLY A 330 -0.36 19.48 4.50
CA GLY A 330 -1.15 20.23 3.52
C GLY A 330 -0.55 20.21 2.11
N PHE A 331 0.28 19.20 1.81
CA PHE A 331 0.90 19.04 0.50
C PHE A 331 0.01 18.22 -0.43
N GLN A 332 -0.09 18.67 -1.68
CA GLN A 332 -0.76 17.90 -2.74
C GLN A 332 -0.12 18.19 -4.10
N SER A 333 0.00 17.18 -4.94
CA SER A 333 0.57 17.32 -6.28
C SER A 333 0.15 16.18 -7.20
N GLY A 334 0.03 16.47 -8.50
CA GLY A 334 -0.11 15.50 -9.59
C GLY A 334 1.19 15.23 -10.34
N ASP A 335 2.24 16.04 -10.11
CA ASP A 335 3.52 15.86 -10.77
C ASP A 335 4.40 14.84 -10.04
N CYS A 336 4.76 13.79 -10.76
CA CYS A 336 5.52 12.67 -10.22
C CYS A 336 6.89 13.11 -9.65
N ALA A 337 7.60 14.02 -10.32
CA ALA A 337 8.92 14.47 -9.87
C ALA A 337 8.81 15.31 -8.59
N THR A 338 7.84 16.19 -8.52
CA THR A 338 7.53 17.00 -7.33
C THR A 338 7.12 16.11 -6.15
N ILE A 339 6.29 15.07 -6.38
CA ILE A 339 5.90 14.11 -5.34
C ILE A 339 7.13 13.38 -4.80
N LEU A 340 8.02 12.91 -5.67
CA LEU A 340 9.24 12.21 -5.26
C LEU A 340 10.14 13.09 -4.40
N SER A 341 10.43 14.32 -4.86
CA SER A 341 11.26 15.29 -4.10
C SER A 341 10.66 15.50 -2.71
N TYR A 342 9.35 15.81 -2.64
CA TYR A 342 8.64 15.98 -1.39
C TYR A 342 8.75 14.78 -0.45
N LEU A 343 8.53 13.55 -0.96
CA LEU A 343 8.58 12.33 -0.16
C LEU A 343 9.96 12.11 0.44
N PHE A 344 11.02 12.26 -0.36
CA PHE A 344 12.38 12.05 0.13
C PHE A 344 12.89 13.17 1.02
N GLU A 345 12.51 14.43 0.79
CA GLU A 345 12.84 15.56 1.68
C GLU A 345 12.12 15.45 3.02
N THR A 346 10.81 15.12 2.99
CA THR A 346 9.98 15.13 4.20
C THR A 346 10.20 13.88 5.05
N TYR A 347 10.33 12.70 4.44
CA TYR A 347 10.31 11.40 5.13
C TYR A 347 11.67 10.70 5.16
N SER A 348 12.77 11.44 4.96
CA SER A 348 14.12 10.94 5.19
C SER A 348 14.78 11.56 6.42
N THR A 349 15.85 10.93 6.87
CA THR A 349 16.73 11.44 7.92
C THR A 349 17.87 12.28 7.36
N ILE A 350 18.02 12.36 6.04
CA ILE A 350 18.99 13.24 5.39
C ILE A 350 18.36 14.62 5.27
N ILE A 351 19.04 15.64 5.79
CA ILE A 351 18.74 17.03 5.49
C ILE A 351 19.45 17.31 4.15
N LEU A 352 18.68 17.39 3.07
CA LEU A 352 19.16 17.71 1.72
C LEU A 352 19.51 19.18 1.60
#